data_a7795f6bc28f2e7bb768b6251ae4ad7a
#
_entry.id   a7795f6bc28f2e7bb768b6251ae4ad7a
#
_cell.length_a   1.000
_cell.length_b   1.000
_cell.length_c   1.000
_cell.angle_alpha   90.00
_cell.angle_beta   90.00
_cell.angle_gamma   90.00
#
_symmetry.space_group_name_H-M   'P 1'
#
loop_
_entity.id
_entity.type
_entity.pdbx_description
1 polymer ?
#
loop_
_entity_poly.entity_id
_entity_poly.type
_entity_poly.pdbx_seq_one_letter_code
_entity_poly.pdbx_strand_id
1 'polypeptide(L)'
;KLLLIAKQQPIQVIWFLHQGVRAMDLEILRYNSAVEQKKGLHFILASVFIWSFILAVHLSSLPILTKNLLTFCFTAPLVPLAFMISKIIKVDFTSKSNPLTSLGVLFSLNQMLYLLIAMWVYPTVPEKLVMVLAMIFGAHLLPFGWLYKSRAYMVLSVVIPLAALVVGINFPPYVIAGMMILIEI
;
A
#
# COMPACT_ATOMS: atom_id res chain seq x y z
N LYS A 1 -34.24 -14.39 -43.99
CA LYS A 1 -33.89 -13.38 -42.97
C LYS A 1 -33.96 -13.91 -41.53
N LEU A 2 -34.96 -14.76 -41.18
CA LEU A 2 -35.12 -15.37 -39.84
C LEU A 2 -33.98 -16.37 -39.48
N LEU A 3 -33.43 -17.08 -40.45
CA LEU A 3 -32.32 -18.05 -40.26
C LEU A 3 -30.98 -17.36 -39.97
N LEU A 4 -30.77 -16.10 -40.38
CA LEU A 4 -29.55 -15.31 -40.08
C LEU A 4 -29.56 -14.77 -38.65
N ILE A 5 -30.71 -14.49 -38.07
CA ILE A 5 -30.87 -13.99 -36.69
C ILE A 5 -30.60 -15.12 -35.67
N ALA A 6 -31.02 -16.36 -35.99
CA ALA A 6 -30.79 -17.50 -35.11
C ALA A 6 -29.31 -17.94 -34.98
N LYS A 7 -28.46 -17.57 -35.95
CA LYS A 7 -27.04 -17.95 -35.97
C LYS A 7 -26.13 -17.04 -35.16
N GLN A 8 -26.60 -15.81 -34.79
CA GLN A 8 -25.81 -14.85 -33.98
C GLN A 8 -26.05 -14.99 -32.46
N GLN A 9 -27.13 -15.60 -32.03
CA GLN A 9 -27.49 -15.74 -30.62
C GLN A 9 -26.49 -16.57 -29.77
N PRO A 10 -26.00 -17.75 -30.23
CA PRO A 10 -25.15 -18.59 -29.38
C PRO A 10 -23.77 -17.93 -29.08
N ILE A 11 -23.25 -17.11 -29.98
CA ILE A 11 -21.94 -16.47 -29.79
C ILE A 11 -22.00 -15.40 -28.68
N GLN A 12 -23.06 -14.60 -28.65
CA GLN A 12 -23.22 -13.59 -27.59
C GLN A 12 -23.43 -14.23 -26.22
N VAL A 13 -24.27 -15.28 -26.14
CA VAL A 13 -24.50 -16.02 -24.89
C VAL A 13 -23.20 -16.66 -24.39
N ILE A 14 -22.43 -17.29 -25.27
CA ILE A 14 -21.12 -17.89 -24.92
C ILE A 14 -20.14 -16.79 -24.46
N TRP A 15 -20.15 -15.64 -25.13
CA TRP A 15 -19.30 -14.51 -24.74
C TRP A 15 -19.65 -13.94 -23.35
N PHE A 16 -20.95 -13.75 -23.04
CA PHE A 16 -21.42 -13.35 -21.72
C PHE A 16 -21.11 -14.38 -20.64
N LEU A 17 -21.31 -15.67 -20.91
CA LEU A 17 -20.96 -16.75 -19.99
C LEU A 17 -19.45 -16.79 -19.73
N HIS A 18 -18.62 -16.61 -20.75
CA HIS A 18 -17.17 -16.58 -20.62
C HIS A 18 -16.68 -15.35 -19.83
N GLN A 19 -17.31 -14.19 -19.99
CA GLN A 19 -17.07 -13.00 -19.17
C GLN A 19 -17.47 -13.22 -17.70
N GLY A 20 -18.62 -13.84 -17.47
CA GLY A 20 -19.10 -14.16 -16.12
C GLY A 20 -18.18 -15.15 -15.39
N VAL A 21 -17.70 -16.18 -16.07
CA VAL A 21 -16.72 -17.14 -15.52
C VAL A 21 -15.40 -16.44 -15.18
N ARG A 22 -14.87 -15.61 -16.08
CA ARG A 22 -13.64 -14.84 -15.82
C ARG A 22 -13.77 -13.88 -14.65
N ALA A 23 -14.93 -13.22 -14.51
CA ALA A 23 -15.19 -12.31 -13.40
C ALA A 23 -15.27 -13.08 -12.06
N MET A 24 -15.88 -14.26 -12.08
CA MET A 24 -15.96 -15.14 -10.91
C MET A 24 -14.57 -15.66 -10.51
N ASP A 25 -13.73 -16.05 -11.47
CA ASP A 25 -12.36 -16.48 -11.23
C ASP A 25 -11.53 -15.36 -10.58
N LEU A 26 -11.63 -14.11 -11.06
CA LEU A 26 -10.92 -12.98 -10.49
C LEU A 26 -11.35 -12.69 -9.05
N GLU A 27 -12.64 -12.76 -8.75
CA GLU A 27 -13.16 -12.54 -7.39
C GLU A 27 -12.67 -13.62 -6.41
N ILE A 28 -12.58 -14.87 -6.86
CA ILE A 28 -12.02 -15.97 -6.09
C ILE A 28 -10.52 -15.76 -5.85
N LEU A 29 -9.77 -15.38 -6.89
CA LEU A 29 -8.33 -15.11 -6.77
C LEU A 29 -8.05 -13.97 -5.80
N ARG A 30 -8.82 -12.88 -5.83
CA ARG A 30 -8.70 -11.76 -4.90
C ARG A 30 -9.03 -12.18 -3.46
N TYR A 31 -10.09 -12.97 -3.28
CA TYR A 31 -10.46 -13.50 -1.96
C TYR A 31 -9.33 -14.39 -1.40
N ASN A 32 -8.82 -15.32 -2.19
CA ASN A 32 -7.72 -16.21 -1.79
C ASN A 32 -6.46 -15.41 -1.45
N SER A 33 -6.10 -14.42 -2.29
CA SER A 33 -4.98 -13.52 -2.00
C SER A 33 -5.16 -12.77 -0.67
N ALA A 34 -6.37 -12.28 -0.39
CA ALA A 34 -6.67 -11.59 0.87
C ALA A 34 -6.51 -12.52 2.10
N VAL A 35 -6.90 -13.79 1.98
CA VAL A 35 -6.77 -14.79 3.05
C VAL A 35 -5.32 -15.23 3.22
N GLU A 36 -4.66 -15.66 2.14
CA GLU A 36 -3.28 -16.18 2.15
C GLU A 36 -2.29 -15.12 2.64
N GLN A 37 -2.43 -13.88 2.17
CA GLN A 37 -1.56 -12.77 2.55
C GLN A 37 -2.01 -12.03 3.82
N LYS A 38 -3.06 -12.52 4.50
CA LYS A 38 -3.66 -11.87 5.68
C LYS A 38 -3.87 -10.36 5.43
N LYS A 39 -4.36 -10.02 4.24
CA LYS A 39 -4.55 -8.63 3.76
C LYS A 39 -3.29 -7.75 3.90
N GLY A 40 -2.11 -8.31 3.79
CA GLY A 40 -0.86 -7.56 3.88
C GLY A 40 -0.45 -7.17 5.30
N LEU A 41 -0.94 -7.85 6.33
CA LEU A 41 -0.67 -7.55 7.74
C LEU A 41 0.84 -7.41 8.03
N HIS A 42 1.69 -8.18 7.38
CA HIS A 42 3.15 -8.09 7.53
C HIS A 42 3.72 -6.74 7.09
N PHE A 43 3.14 -6.09 6.08
CA PHE A 43 3.52 -4.74 5.66
C PHE A 43 3.03 -3.68 6.66
N ILE A 44 1.80 -3.82 7.17
CA ILE A 44 1.26 -2.89 8.18
C ILE A 44 2.09 -2.97 9.47
N LEU A 45 2.43 -4.17 9.95
CA LEU A 45 3.29 -4.31 11.14
C LEU A 45 4.69 -3.72 10.91
N ALA A 46 5.28 -3.91 9.73
CA ALA A 46 6.55 -3.28 9.37
C ALA A 46 6.43 -1.75 9.34
N SER A 47 5.33 -1.23 8.83
CA SER A 47 5.05 0.20 8.77
C SER A 47 4.89 0.82 10.15
N VAL A 48 4.11 0.21 11.06
CA VAL A 48 3.98 0.66 12.47
C VAL A 48 5.37 0.76 13.12
N PHE A 49 6.23 -0.23 12.89
CA PHE A 49 7.58 -0.23 13.42
C PHE A 49 8.40 0.94 12.86
N ILE A 50 8.33 1.17 11.55
CA ILE A 50 9.02 2.28 10.87
C ILE A 50 8.51 3.64 11.38
N TRP A 51 7.20 3.84 11.47
CA TRP A 51 6.62 5.09 11.97
C TRP A 51 7.00 5.36 13.43
N SER A 52 7.15 4.31 14.24
CA SER A 52 7.63 4.44 15.62
C SER A 52 9.07 4.95 15.68
N PHE A 53 9.96 4.47 14.79
CA PHE A 53 11.32 5.02 14.68
C PHE A 53 11.31 6.45 14.15
N ILE A 54 10.50 6.77 13.15
CA ILE A 54 10.37 8.14 12.63
C ILE A 54 9.91 9.07 13.74
N LEU A 55 8.92 8.67 14.54
CA LEU A 55 8.47 9.44 15.71
C LEU A 55 9.61 9.71 16.68
N ALA A 56 10.34 8.67 17.10
CA ALA A 56 11.46 8.81 18.03
C ALA A 56 12.57 9.74 17.50
N VAL A 57 12.92 9.60 16.22
CA VAL A 57 13.91 10.45 15.55
C VAL A 57 13.45 11.91 15.51
N HIS A 58 12.18 12.16 15.17
CA HIS A 58 11.67 13.53 15.05
C HIS A 58 11.40 14.21 16.40
N LEU A 59 11.29 13.45 17.49
CA LEU A 59 11.26 13.96 18.87
C LEU A 59 12.65 14.33 19.41
N SER A 60 13.74 13.85 18.78
CA SER A 60 15.10 14.15 19.20
C SER A 60 15.48 15.61 18.90
N SER A 61 16.63 16.06 19.41
CA SER A 61 17.20 17.40 19.14
C SER A 61 18.12 17.47 17.91
N LEU A 62 18.17 16.41 17.08
CA LEU A 62 19.01 16.36 15.89
C LEU A 62 18.62 17.41 14.84
N PRO A 63 19.56 17.87 14.00
CA PRO A 63 19.24 18.74 12.86
C PRO A 63 18.26 18.06 11.89
N ILE A 64 17.39 18.85 11.27
CA ILE A 64 16.30 18.32 10.40
C ILE A 64 16.81 17.41 9.26
N LEU A 65 17.93 17.78 8.62
CA LEU A 65 18.51 16.96 7.56
C LEU A 65 18.99 15.60 8.07
N THR A 66 19.55 15.54 9.29
CA THR A 66 19.94 14.28 9.93
C THR A 66 18.72 13.43 10.27
N LYS A 67 17.65 14.05 10.81
CA LYS A 67 16.37 13.34 11.05
C LYS A 67 15.81 12.75 9.78
N ASN A 68 15.82 13.51 8.71
CA ASN A 68 15.32 13.07 7.40
C ASN A 68 16.18 11.95 6.80
N LEU A 69 17.50 12.02 6.94
CA LEU A 69 18.41 10.93 6.52
C LEU A 69 18.09 9.64 7.29
N LEU A 70 17.92 9.71 8.60
CA LEU A 70 17.53 8.57 9.41
C LEU A 70 16.14 8.05 9.02
N THR A 71 15.19 8.94 8.70
CA THR A 71 13.88 8.56 8.17
C THR A 71 14.02 7.72 6.91
N PHE A 72 14.86 8.09 5.95
CA PHE A 72 15.15 7.26 4.77
C PHE A 72 15.79 5.92 5.13
N CYS A 73 16.76 5.91 6.05
CA CYS A 73 17.40 4.68 6.49
C CYS A 73 16.39 3.68 7.11
N PHE A 74 15.36 4.17 7.79
CA PHE A 74 14.32 3.32 8.37
C PHE A 74 13.21 2.95 7.38
N THR A 75 12.92 3.77 6.38
CA THR A 75 11.89 3.44 5.37
C THR A 75 12.41 2.52 4.28
N ALA A 76 13.68 2.62 3.90
CA ALA A 76 14.29 1.80 2.85
C ALA A 76 14.16 0.28 3.09
N PRO A 77 14.33 -0.27 4.31
CA PRO A 77 14.21 -1.70 4.58
C PRO A 77 12.76 -2.21 4.74
N LEU A 78 11.73 -1.45 4.32
CA LEU A 78 10.33 -1.87 4.44
C LEU A 78 10.08 -3.29 3.92
N VAL A 79 10.54 -3.59 2.70
CA VAL A 79 10.29 -4.90 2.06
C VAL A 79 11.03 -6.04 2.79
N PRO A 80 12.36 -5.96 3.08
CA PRO A 80 13.02 -7.00 3.87
C PRO A 80 12.44 -7.13 5.30
N LEU A 81 12.03 -6.05 5.93
CA LEU A 81 11.38 -6.10 7.25
C LEU A 81 10.02 -6.81 7.16
N ALA A 82 9.19 -6.46 6.19
CA ALA A 82 7.91 -7.14 5.95
C ALA A 82 8.12 -8.64 5.64
N PHE A 83 9.16 -9.01 4.90
CA PHE A 83 9.53 -10.40 4.65
C PHE A 83 9.90 -11.14 5.95
N MET A 84 10.67 -10.53 6.83
CA MET A 84 11.00 -11.14 8.15
C MET A 84 9.73 -11.33 8.98
N ILE A 85 8.86 -10.33 9.04
CA ILE A 85 7.58 -10.39 9.77
C ILE A 85 6.68 -11.47 9.16
N SER A 86 6.63 -11.60 7.83
CA SER A 86 5.81 -12.62 7.16
C SER A 86 6.14 -14.04 7.61
N LYS A 87 7.41 -14.34 7.85
CA LYS A 87 7.84 -15.63 8.40
C LYS A 87 7.33 -15.86 9.82
N ILE A 88 7.34 -14.82 10.66
CA ILE A 88 6.86 -14.90 12.06
C ILE A 88 5.35 -15.18 12.09
N ILE A 89 4.58 -14.44 11.27
CA ILE A 89 3.13 -14.59 11.21
C ILE A 89 2.67 -15.71 10.26
N LYS A 90 3.60 -16.48 9.69
CA LYS A 90 3.33 -17.62 8.79
C LYS A 90 2.52 -17.21 7.56
N VAL A 91 2.92 -16.14 6.88
CA VAL A 91 2.43 -15.74 5.57
C VAL A 91 3.47 -16.12 4.53
N ASP A 92 3.06 -16.84 3.48
CA ASP A 92 3.93 -17.11 2.34
C ASP A 92 4.03 -15.89 1.44
N PHE A 93 5.10 -15.11 1.64
CA PHE A 93 5.38 -13.87 0.92
C PHE A 93 5.56 -14.08 -0.59
N THR A 94 6.02 -15.26 -1.00
CA THR A 94 6.37 -15.60 -2.38
C THR A 94 5.49 -16.68 -2.98
N SER A 95 4.30 -16.90 -2.42
CA SER A 95 3.37 -17.92 -2.90
C SER A 95 3.14 -17.81 -4.41
N LYS A 96 3.36 -18.92 -5.10
CA LYS A 96 3.10 -19.06 -6.55
C LYS A 96 1.71 -19.63 -6.85
N SER A 97 0.94 -19.97 -5.82
CA SER A 97 -0.40 -20.54 -5.93
C SER A 97 -1.39 -19.55 -6.54
N ASN A 98 -1.18 -18.25 -6.30
CA ASN A 98 -2.06 -17.19 -6.76
C ASN A 98 -1.29 -16.16 -7.61
N PRO A 99 -1.64 -15.93 -8.87
CA PRO A 99 -0.96 -14.96 -9.74
C PRO A 99 -1.06 -13.51 -9.21
N LEU A 100 -2.06 -13.21 -8.38
CA LEU A 100 -2.21 -11.88 -7.78
C LEU A 100 -1.18 -11.59 -6.67
N THR A 101 -0.45 -12.59 -6.18
CA THR A 101 0.67 -12.38 -5.25
C THR A 101 1.78 -11.56 -5.90
N SER A 102 2.11 -11.85 -7.16
CA SER A 102 3.09 -11.07 -7.93
C SER A 102 2.65 -9.62 -8.18
N LEU A 103 1.34 -9.39 -8.33
CA LEU A 103 0.77 -8.04 -8.45
C LEU A 103 0.95 -7.25 -7.15
N GLY A 104 0.75 -7.87 -5.99
CA GLY A 104 1.03 -7.25 -4.69
C GLY A 104 2.50 -6.83 -4.55
N VAL A 105 3.43 -7.69 -4.97
CA VAL A 105 4.86 -7.36 -5.00
C VAL A 105 5.13 -6.19 -5.94
N LEU A 106 4.52 -6.18 -7.14
CA LEU A 106 4.66 -5.08 -8.10
C LEU A 106 4.17 -3.75 -7.51
N PHE A 107 3.05 -3.73 -6.80
CA PHE A 107 2.55 -2.53 -6.12
C PHE A 107 3.55 -2.04 -5.06
N SER A 108 4.14 -2.95 -4.28
CA SER A 108 5.16 -2.59 -3.29
C SER A 108 6.42 -2.01 -3.94
N LEU A 109 6.87 -2.56 -5.07
CA LEU A 109 7.99 -2.01 -5.83
C LEU A 109 7.67 -0.65 -6.44
N ASN A 110 6.44 -0.45 -6.94
CA ASN A 110 6.00 0.84 -7.45
C ASN A 110 6.07 1.94 -6.37
N GLN A 111 5.77 1.61 -5.12
CA GLN A 111 5.92 2.56 -4.01
C GLN A 111 7.37 3.03 -3.83
N MET A 112 8.34 2.14 -4.05
CA MET A 112 9.76 2.52 -3.95
C MET A 112 10.17 3.60 -4.95
N LEU A 113 9.53 3.65 -6.13
CA LEU A 113 9.78 4.71 -7.11
C LEU A 113 9.31 6.08 -6.61
N TYR A 114 8.26 6.12 -5.79
CA TYR A 114 7.79 7.38 -5.21
C TYR A 114 8.74 7.95 -4.16
N LEU A 115 9.69 7.16 -3.64
CA LEU A 115 10.77 7.68 -2.78
C LEU A 115 11.66 8.68 -3.52
N LEU A 116 11.71 8.66 -4.86
CA LEU A 116 12.40 9.69 -5.64
C LEU A 116 11.81 11.08 -5.40
N ILE A 117 10.48 11.17 -5.20
CA ILE A 117 9.81 12.43 -4.82
C ILE A 117 10.29 12.87 -3.45
N ALA A 118 10.34 11.94 -2.48
CA ALA A 118 10.82 12.24 -1.14
C ALA A 118 12.31 12.62 -1.14
N MET A 119 13.13 12.01 -2.00
CA MET A 119 14.53 12.40 -2.18
C MET A 119 14.69 13.83 -2.71
N TRP A 120 13.80 14.29 -3.57
CA TRP A 120 13.78 15.68 -4.02
C TRP A 120 13.32 16.63 -2.90
N VAL A 121 12.32 16.26 -2.09
CA VAL A 121 11.85 17.05 -0.95
C VAL A 121 12.94 17.20 0.12
N TYR A 122 13.78 16.20 0.30
CA TYR A 122 14.83 16.14 1.31
C TYR A 122 15.71 17.42 1.39
N PRO A 123 16.31 17.91 0.29
CA PRO A 123 17.10 19.14 0.31
C PRO A 123 16.26 20.40 0.11
N THR A 124 15.09 20.32 -0.52
CA THR A 124 14.34 21.50 -0.96
C THR A 124 13.38 22.04 0.10
N VAL A 125 12.65 21.14 0.77
CA VAL A 125 11.68 21.49 1.82
C VAL A 125 11.73 20.44 2.94
N PRO A 126 12.84 20.36 3.69
CA PRO A 126 13.10 19.25 4.61
C PRO A 126 12.05 19.06 5.70
N GLU A 127 11.38 20.13 6.16
CA GLU A 127 10.31 20.07 7.17
C GLU A 127 9.06 19.32 6.67
N LYS A 128 8.90 19.15 5.36
CA LYS A 128 7.75 18.51 4.75
C LYS A 128 7.99 17.04 4.34
N LEU A 129 9.19 16.51 4.58
CA LEU A 129 9.53 15.15 4.16
C LEU A 129 8.58 14.10 4.75
N VAL A 130 8.33 14.14 6.06
CA VAL A 130 7.45 13.19 6.75
C VAL A 130 6.00 13.29 6.25
N MET A 131 5.53 14.53 5.96
CA MET A 131 4.23 14.76 5.33
C MET A 131 4.13 14.05 3.98
N VAL A 132 5.12 14.25 3.11
CA VAL A 132 5.13 13.64 1.77
C VAL A 132 5.20 12.12 1.85
N LEU A 133 6.00 11.56 2.76
CA LEU A 133 6.06 10.11 2.98
C LEU A 133 4.73 9.55 3.45
N ALA A 134 4.03 10.22 4.38
CA ALA A 134 2.71 9.80 4.84
C ALA A 134 1.65 9.86 3.72
N MET A 135 1.70 10.90 2.87
CA MET A 135 0.83 11.01 1.70
C MET A 135 1.08 9.86 0.70
N ILE A 136 2.35 9.55 0.40
CA ILE A 136 2.73 8.44 -0.49
C ILE A 136 2.24 7.12 0.09
N PHE A 137 2.47 6.88 1.38
CA PHE A 137 2.03 5.66 2.06
C PHE A 137 0.51 5.51 2.01
N GLY A 138 -0.24 6.57 2.34
CA GLY A 138 -1.69 6.54 2.30
C GLY A 138 -2.22 6.23 0.90
N ALA A 139 -1.78 6.97 -0.12
CA ALA A 139 -2.21 6.78 -1.51
C ALA A 139 -1.91 5.35 -2.02
N HIS A 140 -0.81 4.76 -1.56
CA HIS A 140 -0.40 3.40 -1.90
C HIS A 140 -1.38 2.31 -1.41
N LEU A 141 -2.18 2.57 -0.38
CA LEU A 141 -3.20 1.63 0.10
C LEU A 141 -4.31 1.37 -0.92
N LEU A 142 -4.54 2.27 -1.89
CA LEU A 142 -5.63 2.13 -2.86
C LEU A 142 -5.56 0.84 -3.69
N PRO A 143 -4.45 0.52 -4.37
CA PRO A 143 -4.33 -0.74 -5.11
C PRO A 143 -4.45 -1.98 -4.20
N PHE A 144 -3.96 -1.91 -2.97
CA PHE A 144 -4.14 -3.00 -2.01
C PHE A 144 -5.58 -3.11 -1.49
N GLY A 145 -6.31 -2.00 -1.37
CA GLY A 145 -7.73 -2.00 -1.09
C GLY A 145 -8.52 -2.79 -2.13
N TRP A 146 -8.17 -2.61 -3.40
CA TRP A 146 -8.73 -3.39 -4.49
C TRP A 146 -8.28 -4.85 -4.43
N LEU A 147 -6.98 -5.12 -4.30
CA LEU A 147 -6.40 -6.46 -4.30
C LEU A 147 -6.98 -7.35 -3.18
N TYR A 148 -7.06 -6.83 -1.98
CA TYR A 148 -7.51 -7.56 -0.79
C TYR A 148 -8.98 -7.37 -0.45
N LYS A 149 -9.77 -6.73 -1.34
CA LYS A 149 -11.18 -6.42 -1.11
C LYS A 149 -11.41 -5.71 0.23
N SER A 150 -10.49 -4.84 0.63
CA SER A 150 -10.52 -4.14 1.91
C SER A 150 -11.12 -2.74 1.77
N ARG A 151 -12.34 -2.54 2.29
CA ARG A 151 -12.96 -1.20 2.34
C ARG A 151 -12.15 -0.24 3.21
N ALA A 152 -11.55 -0.74 4.28
CA ALA A 152 -10.71 0.07 5.16
C ALA A 152 -9.53 0.68 4.38
N TYR A 153 -8.79 -0.12 3.61
CA TYR A 153 -7.69 0.39 2.78
C TYR A 153 -8.17 1.39 1.73
N MET A 154 -9.33 1.16 1.11
CA MET A 154 -9.88 2.12 0.14
C MET A 154 -10.23 3.46 0.79
N VAL A 155 -10.83 3.46 1.97
CA VAL A 155 -11.13 4.70 2.71
C VAL A 155 -9.84 5.37 3.19
N LEU A 156 -8.94 4.61 3.80
CA LEU A 156 -7.67 5.13 4.34
C LEU A 156 -6.77 5.67 3.23
N SER A 157 -6.85 5.13 2.02
CA SER A 157 -6.06 5.64 0.89
C SER A 157 -6.40 7.08 0.49
N VAL A 158 -7.56 7.56 0.86
CA VAL A 158 -7.98 8.96 0.67
C VAL A 158 -7.81 9.76 1.96
N VAL A 159 -8.22 9.21 3.08
CA VAL A 159 -8.19 9.91 4.38
C VAL A 159 -6.76 10.22 4.83
N ILE A 160 -5.83 9.26 4.72
CA ILE A 160 -4.44 9.47 5.16
C ILE A 160 -3.75 10.60 4.39
N PRO A 161 -3.73 10.63 3.04
CA PRO A 161 -3.09 11.72 2.31
C PRO A 161 -3.68 13.10 2.64
N LEU A 162 -5.00 13.19 2.77
CA LEU A 162 -5.67 14.45 3.11
C LEU A 162 -5.34 14.89 4.54
N ALA A 163 -5.39 13.97 5.50
CA ALA A 163 -5.02 14.24 6.88
C ALA A 163 -3.54 14.61 7.01
N ALA A 164 -2.66 13.87 6.33
CA ALA A 164 -1.22 14.17 6.31
C ALA A 164 -0.91 15.55 5.72
N LEU A 165 -1.62 15.95 4.67
CA LEU A 165 -1.50 17.30 4.08
C LEU A 165 -1.90 18.37 5.10
N VAL A 166 -3.10 18.25 5.69
CA VAL A 166 -3.61 19.25 6.65
C VAL A 166 -2.74 19.33 7.90
N VAL A 167 -2.40 18.16 8.47
CA VAL A 167 -1.54 18.09 9.67
C VAL A 167 -0.13 18.57 9.35
N GLY A 168 0.44 18.15 8.22
CA GLY A 168 1.82 18.49 7.86
C GLY A 168 2.04 19.94 7.44
N ILE A 169 0.98 20.66 7.07
CA ILE A 169 1.08 22.12 6.87
C ILE A 169 1.14 22.85 8.21
N ASN A 170 0.37 22.41 9.21
CA ASN A 170 0.12 23.15 10.44
C ASN A 170 0.92 22.66 11.65
N PHE A 171 1.44 21.43 11.63
CA PHE A 171 2.09 20.80 12.78
C PHE A 171 3.48 20.26 12.44
N PRO A 172 4.34 20.07 13.45
CA PRO A 172 5.67 19.51 13.26
C PRO A 172 5.62 18.02 12.86
N PRO A 173 6.67 17.49 12.19
CA PRO A 173 6.70 16.14 11.60
C PRO A 173 6.38 14.99 12.56
N TYR A 174 6.74 15.09 13.85
CA TYR A 174 6.44 14.04 14.83
C TYR A 174 4.94 13.82 15.07
N VAL A 175 4.10 14.85 14.86
CA VAL A 175 2.65 14.73 14.98
C VAL A 175 2.11 13.82 13.89
N ILE A 176 2.64 13.94 12.66
CA ILE A 176 2.27 13.06 11.54
C ILE A 176 2.67 11.62 11.85
N ALA A 177 3.91 11.41 12.33
CA ALA A 177 4.37 10.07 12.67
C ALA A 177 3.50 9.41 13.75
N GLY A 178 3.12 10.16 14.80
CA GLY A 178 2.17 9.70 15.81
C GLY A 178 0.78 9.38 15.24
N MET A 179 0.26 10.24 14.36
CA MET A 179 -1.01 10.03 13.65
C MET A 179 -0.97 8.73 12.82
N MET A 180 0.12 8.48 12.09
CA MET A 180 0.26 7.26 11.29
C MET A 180 0.22 6.00 12.14
N ILE A 181 0.93 5.98 13.27
CA ILE A 181 0.89 4.86 14.22
C ILE A 181 -0.54 4.60 14.68
N LEU A 182 -1.28 5.65 15.07
CA LEU A 182 -2.66 5.51 15.57
C LEU A 182 -3.63 5.00 14.51
N ILE A 183 -3.40 5.30 13.24
CA ILE A 183 -4.27 4.85 12.14
C ILE A 183 -3.99 3.38 11.78
N GLU A 184 -2.76 2.91 11.95
CA GLU A 184 -2.35 1.57 11.55
C GLU A 184 -2.57 0.49 12.61
N ILE A 185 -2.84 0.87 13.87
CA ILE A 185 -3.16 -0.03 14.98
C ILE A 185 -4.66 -0.25 15.07
#